data_e03bc5aedba2ae685e9f6f2fb438d4f2
#
_entry.id   e03bc5aedba2ae685e9f6f2fb438d4f2
#
_cell.length_a   1.000
_cell.length_b   1.000
_cell.length_c   1.000
_cell.angle_alpha   90.00
_cell.angle_beta   90.00
_cell.angle_gamma   90.00
#
_symmetry.space_group_name_H-M   'P 1'
#
loop_
_entity.id
_entity.type
_entity.pdbx_description
1 polymer ?
#
loop_
_entity_poly.entity_id
_entity_poly.type
_entity_poly.pdbx_seq_one_letter_code
_entity_poly.pdbx_strand_id
1 'polypeptide(L)'
;MAMALTIPRYTVADLERFPDDGQRYELLDGLLLVTPSPGVGHQLVATRLASALTGALESHPGIHVVGPGVVVREPRTQLQPDVMVFRAEGPLTASWKELRETWLAVEVLSPGSRVYDRDFKRDAYLALGVPEVWLVDLRERAVLISRTGAPPDQRVTGLLRWDSPHLDRPIELDLNRIFADLALGKGEVNGKTTGRHR
;
A
#
# COMPACT_ATOMS: atom_id res chain seq x y z
N MET A 1 -1.57 -27.97 32.37
CA MET A 1 -2.64 -27.29 31.61
C MET A 1 -1.99 -26.37 30.59
N ALA A 2 -2.16 -26.61 29.29
CA ALA A 2 -1.69 -25.67 28.26
C ALA A 2 -2.68 -24.48 28.21
N MET A 3 -2.20 -23.27 28.44
CA MET A 3 -2.98 -22.05 28.23
C MET A 3 -3.18 -21.86 26.73
N ALA A 4 -4.44 -21.97 26.27
CA ALA A 4 -4.78 -21.64 24.89
C ALA A 4 -4.76 -20.11 24.74
N LEU A 5 -3.87 -19.59 23.93
CA LEU A 5 -3.85 -18.17 23.57
C LEU A 5 -4.96 -17.94 22.52
N THR A 6 -6.01 -17.24 22.90
CA THR A 6 -7.06 -16.82 21.95
C THR A 6 -6.68 -15.46 21.38
N ILE A 7 -6.39 -15.41 20.08
CA ILE A 7 -6.17 -14.14 19.36
C ILE A 7 -7.54 -13.55 19.03
N PRO A 8 -7.85 -12.32 19.47
CA PRO A 8 -9.10 -11.66 19.11
C PRO A 8 -9.26 -11.55 17.59
N ARG A 9 -10.45 -11.77 17.10
CA ARG A 9 -10.83 -11.59 15.70
C ARG A 9 -11.87 -10.49 15.60
N TYR A 10 -11.62 -9.54 14.72
CA TYR A 10 -12.49 -8.39 14.49
C TYR A 10 -13.20 -8.51 13.14
N THR A 11 -14.25 -7.73 12.99
CA THR A 11 -14.98 -7.56 11.73
C THR A 11 -14.81 -6.14 11.21
N VAL A 12 -15.12 -5.94 9.93
CA VAL A 12 -15.10 -4.60 9.30
C VAL A 12 -16.06 -3.64 10.05
N ALA A 13 -17.20 -4.14 10.57
CA ALA A 13 -18.10 -3.34 11.38
C ALA A 13 -17.51 -2.93 12.75
N ASP A 14 -16.55 -3.68 13.27
CA ASP A 14 -15.86 -3.29 14.50
C ASP A 14 -14.93 -2.11 14.30
N LEU A 15 -14.37 -1.93 13.08
CA LEU A 15 -13.50 -0.77 12.77
C LEU A 15 -14.21 0.57 12.94
N GLU A 16 -15.53 0.62 12.74
CA GLU A 16 -16.33 1.84 12.94
C GLU A 16 -16.33 2.34 14.39
N ARG A 17 -15.91 1.49 15.32
CA ARG A 17 -15.84 1.80 16.77
C ARG A 17 -14.43 2.12 17.25
N PHE A 18 -13.42 1.99 16.38
CA PHE A 18 -12.04 2.29 16.73
C PHE A 18 -11.86 3.83 16.84
N PRO A 19 -10.95 4.30 17.68
CA PRO A 19 -10.74 5.73 17.88
C PRO A 19 -10.17 6.39 16.61
N ASP A 20 -10.53 7.65 16.40
CA ASP A 20 -9.86 8.53 15.42
C ASP A 20 -8.70 9.24 16.15
N ASP A 21 -7.60 8.49 16.31
CA ASP A 21 -6.39 8.90 17.02
C ASP A 21 -5.20 9.14 16.09
N GLY A 22 -5.46 9.19 14.78
CA GLY A 22 -4.44 9.37 13.74
C GLY A 22 -3.68 8.09 13.40
N GLN A 23 -4.05 6.95 13.99
CA GLN A 23 -3.52 5.66 13.57
C GLN A 23 -4.39 5.06 12.44
N ARG A 24 -3.78 4.20 11.63
CA ARG A 24 -4.49 3.44 10.60
C ARG A 24 -4.85 2.08 11.16
N TYR A 25 -6.13 1.77 11.15
CA TYR A 25 -6.68 0.48 11.57
C TYR A 25 -7.13 -0.32 10.36
N GLU A 26 -6.52 -1.47 10.16
CA GLU A 26 -6.81 -2.36 9.04
C GLU A 26 -7.13 -3.77 9.57
N LEU A 27 -7.81 -4.56 8.77
CA LEU A 27 -8.09 -5.95 9.08
C LEU A 27 -7.61 -6.86 7.96
N LEU A 28 -6.88 -7.90 8.33
CA LEU A 28 -6.55 -9.00 7.45
C LEU A 28 -7.06 -10.31 8.08
N ASP A 29 -8.09 -10.88 7.47
CA ASP A 29 -8.79 -12.09 7.97
C ASP A 29 -9.16 -11.99 9.47
N GLY A 30 -9.62 -10.81 9.89
CA GLY A 30 -10.01 -10.52 11.26
C GLY A 30 -8.85 -10.20 12.22
N LEU A 31 -7.61 -10.27 11.76
CA LEU A 31 -6.46 -9.77 12.52
C LEU A 31 -6.38 -8.26 12.39
N LEU A 32 -6.29 -7.58 13.53
CA LEU A 32 -6.14 -6.14 13.57
C LEU A 32 -4.68 -5.77 13.31
N LEU A 33 -4.48 -4.93 12.30
CA LEU A 33 -3.21 -4.27 11.99
C LEU A 33 -3.34 -2.80 12.36
N VAL A 34 -2.42 -2.31 13.19
CA VAL A 34 -2.39 -0.90 13.60
C VAL A 34 -1.09 -0.30 13.11
N THR A 35 -1.20 0.70 12.25
CA THR A 35 -0.03 1.37 11.65
C THR A 35 -0.02 2.83 12.07
N PRO A 36 1.09 3.35 12.61
CA PRO A 36 1.22 4.76 12.95
C PRO A 36 1.16 5.64 11.70
N SER A 37 0.88 6.91 11.88
CA SER A 37 0.89 7.90 10.80
C SER A 37 2.22 7.86 10.04
N PRO A 38 2.18 7.91 8.70
CA PRO A 38 3.36 7.81 7.86
C PRO A 38 4.26 9.06 7.98
N GLY A 39 5.57 8.86 7.85
CA GLY A 39 6.53 9.95 7.80
C GLY A 39 6.45 10.77 6.51
N VAL A 40 7.09 11.96 6.50
CA VAL A 40 7.06 12.93 5.39
C VAL A 40 7.53 12.31 4.06
N GLY A 41 8.62 11.55 4.06
CA GLY A 41 9.15 10.92 2.83
C GLY A 41 8.18 9.89 2.23
N HIS A 42 7.51 9.12 3.07
CA HIS A 42 6.47 8.19 2.65
C HIS A 42 5.31 8.95 1.98
N GLN A 43 4.78 9.97 2.66
CA GLN A 43 3.65 10.75 2.16
C GLN A 43 3.97 11.48 0.85
N LEU A 44 5.20 12.03 0.74
CA LEU A 44 5.66 12.68 -0.48
C LEU A 44 5.67 11.72 -1.68
N VAL A 45 6.18 10.50 -1.49
CA VAL A 45 6.24 9.49 -2.56
C VAL A 45 4.85 8.99 -2.93
N ALA A 46 4.00 8.70 -1.95
CA ALA A 46 2.61 8.31 -2.20
C ALA A 46 1.86 9.39 -3.01
N THR A 47 2.00 10.66 -2.63
CA THR A 47 1.40 11.80 -3.34
C THR A 47 1.93 11.94 -4.77
N ARG A 48 3.24 11.83 -4.98
CA ARG A 48 3.85 11.91 -6.31
C ARG A 48 3.40 10.77 -7.22
N LEU A 49 3.31 9.55 -6.69
CA LEU A 49 2.79 8.39 -7.41
C LEU A 49 1.32 8.58 -7.81
N ALA A 50 0.48 8.99 -6.86
CA ALA A 50 -0.92 9.27 -7.13
C ALA A 50 -1.08 10.34 -8.21
N SER A 51 -0.32 11.44 -8.13
CA SER A 51 -0.35 12.52 -9.13
C SER A 51 0.13 12.04 -10.51
N ALA A 52 1.23 11.29 -10.58
CA ALA A 52 1.75 10.76 -11.83
C ALA A 52 0.79 9.78 -12.51
N LEU A 53 0.18 8.87 -11.73
CA LEU A 53 -0.84 7.94 -12.21
C LEU A 53 -2.10 8.69 -12.68
N THR A 54 -2.57 9.69 -11.92
CA THR A 54 -3.72 10.51 -12.30
C THR A 54 -3.48 11.19 -13.65
N GLY A 55 -2.34 11.85 -13.84
CA GLY A 55 -2.01 12.50 -15.10
C GLY A 55 -1.89 11.53 -16.28
N ALA A 56 -1.31 10.35 -16.04
CA ALA A 56 -1.15 9.33 -17.07
C ALA A 56 -2.50 8.68 -17.48
N LEU A 57 -3.46 8.65 -16.56
CA LEU A 57 -4.79 8.04 -16.75
C LEU A 57 -5.89 9.04 -17.14
N GLU A 58 -5.58 10.33 -17.25
CA GLU A 58 -6.56 11.40 -17.53
C GLU A 58 -7.42 11.13 -18.78
N SER A 59 -6.84 10.50 -19.80
CA SER A 59 -7.55 10.15 -21.05
C SER A 59 -8.42 8.89 -20.95
N HIS A 60 -8.48 8.22 -19.79
CA HIS A 60 -9.20 6.97 -19.60
C HIS A 60 -10.44 7.20 -18.70
N PRO A 61 -11.63 7.45 -19.28
CA PRO A 61 -12.83 7.70 -18.50
C PRO A 61 -13.23 6.50 -17.63
N GLY A 62 -13.72 6.79 -16.42
CA GLY A 62 -14.14 5.77 -15.47
C GLY A 62 -13.00 5.12 -14.68
N ILE A 63 -11.74 5.52 -14.93
CA ILE A 63 -10.59 5.10 -14.15
C ILE A 63 -10.23 6.20 -13.14
N HIS A 64 -10.02 5.82 -11.91
CA HIS A 64 -9.76 6.72 -10.82
C HIS A 64 -8.52 6.32 -10.04
N VAL A 65 -7.80 7.33 -9.55
CA VAL A 65 -6.65 7.19 -8.67
C VAL A 65 -6.97 7.88 -7.35
N VAL A 66 -6.76 7.20 -6.25
CA VAL A 66 -6.95 7.74 -4.91
C VAL A 66 -5.79 7.35 -4.00
N GLY A 67 -5.57 8.13 -2.96
CA GLY A 67 -4.62 7.81 -1.92
C GLY A 67 -4.93 8.53 -0.60
N PRO A 68 -5.11 7.77 0.50
CA PRO A 68 -5.26 6.32 0.55
C PRO A 68 -6.60 5.83 -0.02
N GLY A 69 -6.61 4.58 -0.50
CA GLY A 69 -7.83 3.89 -0.90
C GLY A 69 -8.30 2.89 0.16
N VAL A 70 -9.38 2.14 -0.13
CA VAL A 70 -9.84 1.04 0.73
C VAL A 70 -10.25 -0.17 -0.12
N VAL A 71 -9.67 -1.33 0.17
CA VAL A 71 -10.05 -2.63 -0.40
C VAL A 71 -10.73 -3.45 0.68
N VAL A 72 -12.00 -3.81 0.45
CA VAL A 72 -12.84 -4.48 1.45
C VAL A 72 -13.29 -5.84 0.96
N ARG A 73 -13.17 -6.85 1.83
CA ARG A 73 -13.88 -8.13 1.73
C ARG A 73 -14.51 -8.43 3.09
N GLU A 74 -15.81 -8.16 3.18
CA GLU A 74 -16.55 -8.47 4.38
C GLU A 74 -16.57 -9.99 4.69
N PRO A 75 -16.69 -10.39 5.94
CA PRO A 75 -16.81 -9.53 7.12
C PRO A 75 -15.47 -9.19 7.79
N ARG A 76 -14.29 -9.65 7.30
CA ARG A 76 -13.07 -9.67 8.10
C ARG A 76 -11.82 -9.09 7.45
N THR A 77 -11.92 -8.55 6.25
CA THR A 77 -10.76 -7.94 5.59
C THR A 77 -11.09 -6.54 5.11
N GLN A 78 -10.29 -5.57 5.54
CA GLN A 78 -10.28 -4.20 5.07
C GLN A 78 -8.85 -3.69 5.10
N LEU A 79 -8.26 -3.47 3.94
CA LEU A 79 -6.90 -2.95 3.76
C LEU A 79 -6.95 -1.57 3.15
N GLN A 80 -5.94 -0.74 3.46
CA GLN A 80 -5.87 0.64 3.01
C GLN A 80 -4.55 0.88 2.27
N PRO A 81 -4.50 0.61 0.94
CA PRO A 81 -3.31 0.92 0.16
C PRO A 81 -3.04 2.42 0.13
N ASP A 82 -1.77 2.80 0.12
CA ASP A 82 -1.35 4.20 0.09
C ASP A 82 -1.74 4.90 -1.22
N VAL A 83 -1.78 4.14 -2.33
CA VAL A 83 -2.37 4.57 -3.61
C VAL A 83 -3.14 3.40 -4.21
N MET A 84 -4.28 3.69 -4.81
CA MET A 84 -5.12 2.70 -5.46
C MET A 84 -5.60 3.21 -6.81
N VAL A 85 -5.58 2.35 -7.83
CA VAL A 85 -6.24 2.58 -9.10
C VAL A 85 -7.40 1.62 -9.24
N PHE A 86 -8.57 2.15 -9.57
CA PHE A 86 -9.79 1.37 -9.71
C PHE A 86 -10.66 1.90 -10.84
N ARG A 87 -11.55 1.05 -11.32
CA ARG A 87 -12.60 1.42 -12.25
C ARG A 87 -13.94 1.57 -11.54
N ALA A 88 -14.65 2.62 -11.83
CA ALA A 88 -16.05 2.78 -11.40
C ALA A 88 -16.88 3.38 -12.55
N GLU A 89 -18.09 2.88 -12.69
CA GLU A 89 -19.08 3.42 -13.63
C GLU A 89 -20.12 4.25 -12.86
N GLY A 90 -20.39 5.46 -13.36
CA GLY A 90 -21.37 6.37 -12.76
C GLY A 90 -20.83 7.22 -11.60
N PRO A 91 -21.72 7.83 -10.80
CA PRO A 91 -21.33 8.74 -9.73
C PRO A 91 -20.52 8.06 -8.65
N LEU A 92 -19.38 8.67 -8.24
CA LEU A 92 -18.52 8.17 -7.17
C LEU A 92 -19.09 8.44 -5.77
N THR A 93 -20.37 8.11 -5.56
CA THR A 93 -21.04 8.20 -4.25
C THR A 93 -21.09 6.84 -3.54
N ALA A 94 -20.61 5.81 -4.20
CA ALA A 94 -20.62 4.46 -3.70
C ALA A 94 -19.70 4.30 -2.48
N SER A 95 -20.10 3.43 -1.58
CA SER A 95 -19.25 2.97 -0.48
C SER A 95 -18.07 2.16 -1.05
N TRP A 96 -16.91 2.19 -0.38
CA TRP A 96 -15.78 1.31 -0.70
C TRP A 96 -16.17 -0.18 -0.82
N LYS A 97 -17.19 -0.61 -0.08
CA LYS A 97 -17.75 -1.97 -0.14
C LYS A 97 -18.38 -2.32 -1.49
N GLU A 98 -18.71 -1.32 -2.29
CA GLU A 98 -19.36 -1.49 -3.61
C GLU A 98 -18.34 -1.50 -4.76
N LEU A 99 -17.11 -1.08 -4.52
CA LEU A 99 -16.04 -1.17 -5.51
C LEU A 99 -15.72 -2.62 -5.84
N ARG A 100 -15.74 -2.95 -7.12
CA ARG A 100 -15.53 -4.32 -7.62
C ARG A 100 -14.23 -4.50 -8.38
N GLU A 101 -13.72 -3.43 -8.98
CA GLU A 101 -12.60 -3.48 -9.91
C GLU A 101 -11.44 -2.60 -9.41
N THR A 102 -10.64 -3.11 -8.49
CA THR A 102 -9.35 -2.52 -8.15
C THR A 102 -8.29 -3.11 -9.08
N TRP A 103 -7.59 -2.27 -9.83
CA TRP A 103 -6.59 -2.70 -10.80
C TRP A 103 -5.16 -2.68 -10.25
N LEU A 104 -4.91 -1.79 -9.32
CA LEU A 104 -3.60 -1.61 -8.71
C LEU A 104 -3.74 -1.21 -7.24
N ALA A 105 -3.01 -1.88 -6.38
CA ALA A 105 -2.74 -1.45 -5.00
C ALA A 105 -1.26 -1.11 -4.84
N VAL A 106 -0.96 0.02 -4.23
CA VAL A 106 0.41 0.49 -3.97
C VAL A 106 0.59 0.69 -2.47
N GLU A 107 1.62 0.07 -1.92
CA GLU A 107 2.07 0.27 -0.54
C GLU A 107 3.47 0.88 -0.55
N VAL A 108 3.66 1.99 0.15
CA VAL A 108 4.97 2.60 0.34
C VAL A 108 5.58 2.06 1.61
N LEU A 109 6.67 1.31 1.49
CA LEU A 109 7.27 0.59 2.60
C LEU A 109 7.88 1.55 3.62
N SER A 110 7.42 1.47 4.86
CA SER A 110 8.04 2.13 6.02
C SER A 110 8.87 1.13 6.83
N PRO A 111 9.81 1.57 7.66
CA PRO A 111 10.56 0.67 8.53
C PRO A 111 9.67 -0.16 9.46
N GLY A 112 8.54 0.41 9.91
CA GLY A 112 7.64 -0.24 10.86
C GLY A 112 6.62 -1.18 10.22
N SER A 113 6.26 -0.99 8.95
CA SER A 113 5.25 -1.80 8.24
C SER A 113 5.84 -2.81 7.26
N ARG A 114 7.15 -2.74 7.00
CA ARG A 114 7.83 -3.47 5.91
C ARG A 114 7.53 -4.97 5.84
N VAL A 115 7.50 -5.67 6.97
CA VAL A 115 7.20 -7.10 7.03
C VAL A 115 5.73 -7.36 6.68
N TYR A 116 4.82 -6.58 7.28
CA TYR A 116 3.39 -6.74 7.04
C TYR A 116 3.00 -6.37 5.61
N ASP A 117 3.52 -5.27 5.08
CA ASP A 117 3.21 -4.81 3.74
C ASP A 117 3.77 -5.79 2.69
N ARG A 118 5.00 -6.26 2.88
CA ARG A 118 5.67 -7.13 1.94
C ARG A 118 5.13 -8.57 1.94
N ASP A 119 5.00 -9.18 3.12
CA ASP A 119 4.75 -10.61 3.20
C ASP A 119 3.28 -10.97 3.36
N PHE A 120 2.47 -10.06 3.91
CA PHE A 120 1.05 -10.31 4.20
C PHE A 120 0.10 -9.52 3.31
N LYS A 121 0.26 -8.19 3.22
CA LYS A 121 -0.68 -7.38 2.46
C LYS A 121 -0.58 -7.63 0.95
N ARG A 122 0.63 -7.78 0.41
CA ARG A 122 0.81 -8.13 -1.00
C ARG A 122 -0.02 -9.35 -1.39
N ASP A 123 0.17 -10.45 -0.66
CA ASP A 123 -0.53 -11.70 -0.94
C ASP A 123 -2.04 -11.58 -0.71
N ALA A 124 -2.43 -10.79 0.30
CA ALA A 124 -3.83 -10.50 0.56
C ALA A 124 -4.49 -9.73 -0.59
N TYR A 125 -3.87 -8.67 -1.12
CA TYR A 125 -4.41 -7.94 -2.27
C TYR A 125 -4.59 -8.85 -3.50
N LEU A 126 -3.58 -9.66 -3.82
CA LEU A 126 -3.65 -10.62 -4.93
C LEU A 126 -4.79 -11.64 -4.69
N ALA A 127 -4.94 -12.17 -3.48
CA ALA A 127 -6.03 -13.06 -3.11
C ALA A 127 -7.41 -12.38 -3.11
N LEU A 128 -7.48 -11.08 -2.91
CA LEU A 128 -8.68 -10.26 -3.03
C LEU A 128 -9.06 -9.96 -4.48
N GLY A 129 -8.23 -10.36 -5.45
CA GLY A 129 -8.48 -10.17 -6.87
C GLY A 129 -7.88 -8.89 -7.45
N VAL A 130 -7.04 -8.17 -6.71
CA VAL A 130 -6.26 -7.06 -7.25
C VAL A 130 -5.19 -7.64 -8.17
N PRO A 131 -5.18 -7.36 -9.48
CA PRO A 131 -4.31 -8.05 -10.44
C PRO A 131 -2.83 -7.68 -10.27
N GLU A 132 -2.53 -6.50 -9.75
CA GLU A 132 -1.17 -6.01 -9.59
C GLU A 132 -0.98 -5.25 -8.27
N VAL A 133 0.14 -5.50 -7.60
CA VAL A 133 0.53 -4.85 -6.34
C VAL A 133 1.94 -4.29 -6.48
N TRP A 134 2.13 -3.02 -6.12
CA TRP A 134 3.43 -2.37 -6.08
C TRP A 134 3.84 -2.12 -4.63
N LEU A 135 5.03 -2.62 -4.26
CA LEU A 135 5.67 -2.30 -3.00
C LEU A 135 6.81 -1.30 -3.28
N VAL A 136 6.69 -0.09 -2.79
CA VAL A 136 7.58 1.02 -3.08
C VAL A 136 8.63 1.14 -1.98
N ASP A 137 9.87 0.74 -2.27
CA ASP A 137 10.97 0.78 -1.32
C ASP A 137 11.71 2.12 -1.38
N LEU A 138 11.54 2.95 -0.36
CA LEU A 138 12.16 4.27 -0.26
C LEU A 138 13.69 4.21 -0.16
N ARG A 139 14.24 3.18 0.51
CA ARG A 139 15.69 3.01 0.69
C ARG A 139 16.37 2.62 -0.60
N GLU A 140 15.77 1.63 -1.28
CA GLU A 140 16.29 1.08 -2.52
C GLU A 140 15.91 1.93 -3.73
N ARG A 141 15.03 2.95 -3.56
CA ARG A 141 14.44 3.75 -4.64
C ARG A 141 13.95 2.87 -5.78
N ALA A 142 13.21 1.84 -5.42
CA ALA A 142 12.74 0.80 -6.31
C ALA A 142 11.27 0.49 -6.06
N VAL A 143 10.62 -0.06 -7.06
CA VAL A 143 9.29 -0.64 -6.96
C VAL A 143 9.40 -2.14 -7.18
N LEU A 144 8.84 -2.92 -6.26
CA LEU A 144 8.67 -4.37 -6.39
C LEU A 144 7.27 -4.62 -6.91
N ILE A 145 7.16 -5.22 -8.07
CA ILE A 145 5.89 -5.48 -8.75
C ILE A 145 5.54 -6.95 -8.59
N SER A 146 4.35 -7.22 -8.07
CA SER A 146 3.78 -8.56 -7.97
C SER A 146 2.48 -8.64 -8.74
N ARG A 147 2.28 -9.73 -9.50
CA ARG A 147 1.09 -9.99 -10.31
C ARG A 147 0.56 -11.39 -10.06
N THR A 148 -0.75 -11.55 -10.19
CA THR A 148 -1.36 -12.87 -10.14
C THR A 148 -0.80 -13.77 -11.25
N GLY A 149 -0.31 -14.96 -10.88
CA GLY A 149 0.21 -15.95 -11.85
C GLY A 149 1.60 -15.66 -12.41
N ALA A 150 2.30 -14.63 -11.93
CA ALA A 150 3.67 -14.30 -12.31
C ALA A 150 4.65 -14.57 -11.16
N PRO A 151 5.96 -14.72 -11.43
CA PRO A 151 6.97 -14.73 -10.38
C PRO A 151 6.86 -13.50 -9.50
N PRO A 152 6.99 -13.64 -8.17
CA PRO A 152 6.86 -12.52 -7.27
C PRO A 152 8.01 -11.51 -7.40
N ASP A 153 7.71 -10.26 -7.04
CA ASP A 153 8.68 -9.20 -6.76
C ASP A 153 9.64 -8.85 -7.91
N GLN A 154 9.08 -8.60 -9.10
CA GLN A 154 9.89 -7.98 -10.16
C GLN A 154 10.37 -6.61 -9.71
N ARG A 155 11.67 -6.44 -9.48
CA ARG A 155 12.27 -5.17 -9.04
C ARG A 155 12.50 -4.22 -10.22
N VAL A 156 11.98 -3.00 -10.13
CA VAL A 156 12.11 -1.95 -11.14
C VAL A 156 12.72 -0.69 -10.52
N THR A 157 13.64 -0.06 -11.27
CA THR A 157 14.25 1.23 -10.96
C THR A 157 14.27 2.11 -12.21
N GLY A 158 14.39 3.42 -12.05
CA GLY A 158 14.47 4.38 -13.16
C GLY A 158 13.13 4.57 -13.86
N LEU A 159 12.85 3.84 -14.93
CA LEU A 159 11.60 3.91 -15.65
C LEU A 159 10.72 2.70 -15.32
N LEU A 160 9.55 2.94 -14.74
CA LEU A 160 8.54 1.92 -14.50
C LEU A 160 7.53 1.94 -15.63
N ARG A 161 7.33 0.78 -16.28
CA ARG A 161 6.31 0.59 -17.29
C ARG A 161 5.18 -0.27 -16.73
N TRP A 162 4.00 0.31 -16.66
CA TRP A 162 2.79 -0.39 -16.26
C TRP A 162 1.98 -0.79 -17.48
N ASP A 163 1.97 -2.09 -17.73
CA ASP A 163 1.24 -2.71 -18.84
C ASP A 163 0.02 -3.46 -18.29
N SER A 164 -1.06 -2.72 -18.10
CA SER A 164 -2.32 -3.30 -17.62
C SER A 164 -3.15 -3.78 -18.80
N PRO A 165 -3.78 -4.97 -18.73
CA PRO A 165 -4.65 -5.48 -19.79
C PRO A 165 -5.91 -4.62 -20.00
N HIS A 166 -6.16 -3.68 -19.11
CA HIS A 166 -7.29 -2.76 -19.17
C HIS A 166 -6.95 -1.42 -19.83
N LEU A 167 -5.71 -1.22 -20.26
CA LEU A 167 -5.23 0.00 -20.89
C LEU A 167 -4.85 -0.25 -22.35
N ASP A 168 -5.20 0.69 -23.24
CA ASP A 168 -4.87 0.60 -24.66
C ASP A 168 -3.36 0.67 -24.93
N ARG A 169 -2.62 1.27 -24.01
CA ARG A 169 -1.16 1.41 -24.06
C ARG A 169 -0.58 1.44 -22.66
N PRO A 170 0.67 0.96 -22.51
CA PRO A 170 1.36 1.05 -21.23
C PRO A 170 1.54 2.48 -20.77
N ILE A 171 1.54 2.64 -19.44
CA ILE A 171 1.89 3.89 -18.76
C ILE A 171 3.35 3.83 -18.32
N GLU A 172 4.08 4.91 -18.53
CA GLU A 172 5.48 5.04 -18.10
C GLU A 172 5.60 6.07 -16.98
N LEU A 173 6.24 5.70 -15.89
CA LEU A 173 6.49 6.54 -14.73
C LEU A 173 8.00 6.66 -14.49
N ASP A 174 8.50 7.89 -14.44
CA ASP A 174 9.90 8.17 -14.08
C ASP A 174 10.08 8.10 -12.56
N LEU A 175 10.61 6.98 -12.08
CA LEU A 175 10.88 6.76 -10.66
C LEU A 175 11.94 7.72 -10.09
N ASN A 176 12.83 8.27 -10.92
CA ASN A 176 13.79 9.26 -10.44
C ASN A 176 13.09 10.54 -9.98
N ARG A 177 12.01 10.93 -10.67
CA ARG A 177 11.17 12.06 -10.25
C ARG A 177 10.34 11.74 -9.00
N ILE A 178 9.82 10.52 -8.92
CA ILE A 178 9.04 10.07 -7.76
C ILE A 178 9.90 10.10 -6.49
N PHE A 179 11.14 9.62 -6.58
CA PHE A 179 12.08 9.55 -5.44
C PHE A 179 12.98 10.80 -5.29
N ALA A 180 12.77 11.87 -6.09
CA ALA A 180 13.57 13.07 -5.98
C ALA A 180 13.51 13.67 -4.56
N ASP A 181 14.61 14.28 -4.11
CA ASP A 181 14.74 15.00 -2.83
C ASP A 181 14.53 14.15 -1.57
N LEU A 182 14.41 12.84 -1.69
CA LEU A 182 14.42 11.98 -0.52
C LEU A 182 15.83 11.92 0.08
N ALA A 183 15.96 12.43 1.30
CA ALA A 183 17.15 12.17 2.10
C ALA A 183 17.20 10.66 2.40
N LEU A 184 18.31 10.00 2.02
CA LEU A 184 18.59 8.66 2.51
C LEU A 184 18.81 8.80 4.02
N GLY A 185 17.87 8.32 4.84
CA GLY A 185 18.01 8.29 6.28
C GLY A 185 19.36 7.64 6.61
N LYS A 186 20.25 8.36 7.29
CA LYS A 186 21.43 7.76 7.90
C LYS A 186 20.90 6.69 8.83
N GLY A 187 21.22 5.41 8.56
CA GLY A 187 20.88 4.32 9.47
C GLY A 187 21.30 4.73 10.88
N GLU A 188 20.41 4.59 11.83
CA GLU A 188 20.74 4.71 13.24
C GLU A 188 21.86 3.71 13.55
N VAL A 189 23.07 4.23 13.60
CA VAL A 189 24.21 3.51 14.17
C VAL A 189 23.92 3.46 15.65
N ASN A 190 23.45 2.32 16.15
CA ASN A 190 23.33 2.02 17.58
C ASN A 190 24.68 2.26 18.26
N GLY A 191 24.90 3.47 18.75
CA GLY A 191 26.02 3.85 19.62
C GLY A 191 25.82 3.19 20.98
N LYS A 192 26.33 1.99 21.17
CA LYS A 192 26.61 1.48 22.50
C LYS A 192 27.66 2.40 23.13
N THR A 193 27.22 3.38 23.89
CA THR A 193 28.10 4.12 24.79
C THR A 193 28.40 3.23 25.98
N THR A 194 29.56 2.59 25.94
CA THR A 194 30.13 1.93 27.13
C THR A 194 30.51 3.02 28.11
N GLY A 195 29.68 3.21 29.13
CA GLY A 195 30.04 4.02 30.29
C GLY A 195 31.19 3.34 31.06
N ARG A 196 32.35 3.96 31.03
CA ARG A 196 33.39 3.67 32.01
C ARG A 196 33.08 4.49 33.26
N HIS A 197 32.80 3.78 34.35
CA HIS A 197 32.89 4.35 35.70
C HIS A 197 34.34 4.62 36.05
N ARG A 198 34.59 5.80 36.53
CA ARG A 198 35.62 6.11 37.57
C ARG A 198 34.93 6.84 38.71
#